data_23185b5d4052ae9eabc0367be4b54052
#
_entry.id   23185b5d4052ae9eabc0367be4b54052
#
_cell.length_a   1.000
_cell.length_b   1.000
_cell.length_c   1.000
_cell.angle_alpha   90.00
_cell.angle_beta   90.00
_cell.angle_gamma   90.00
#
_symmetry.space_group_name_H-M   'P 1'
#
loop_
_entity.id
_entity.type
_entity.pdbx_description
1 polymer ?
#
loop_
_entity_poly.entity_id
_entity_poly.type
_entity_poly.pdbx_seq_one_letter_code
_entity_poly.pdbx_strand_id
1 'polypeptide(L)'
;MIASQLTGLGMAFRTIVLFLAAVFLAGAASSTPRVILCLGNSITAGFGLDLEQAYPALLQEKVNARGWKFRVINAGQSGDTSAGGLGRLDWLLRNRVDVLVLELGGNDGLRGLPVETTRSNLQAIIDRTKTKYPRAKIVLAGMKVPPNMGRDYGDRFEATFRDLAAKNDAALIPFVLDGVGGVRELNLSDGIHPTAKGQEIVAGNVWKVLEPVLRSLNNR
;
A
#
# COMPACT_ATOMS: atom_id res chain seq x y z
N MET A 1 -11.31 61.08 -46.17
CA MET A 1 -10.16 60.74 -45.33
C MET A 1 -10.64 60.20 -43.98
N ILE A 2 -11.51 59.15 -43.95
CA ILE A 2 -12.03 58.47 -42.75
C ILE A 2 -12.25 56.97 -43.09
N ALA A 3 -11.19 56.22 -43.32
CA ALA A 3 -11.34 54.79 -43.59
C ALA A 3 -10.15 53.92 -43.14
N SER A 4 -9.24 54.46 -42.29
CA SER A 4 -8.04 53.66 -41.90
C SER A 4 -7.82 53.42 -40.42
N GLN A 5 -8.80 53.65 -39.55
CA GLN A 5 -8.67 53.51 -38.11
C GLN A 5 -9.37 52.27 -37.48
N LEU A 6 -10.09 51.44 -38.26
CA LEU A 6 -10.88 50.33 -37.72
C LEU A 6 -10.25 48.94 -37.83
N THR A 7 -9.07 48.82 -38.46
CA THR A 7 -8.41 47.52 -38.68
C THR A 7 -7.44 47.12 -37.53
N GLY A 8 -6.99 48.11 -36.70
CA GLY A 8 -6.01 47.84 -35.62
C GLY A 8 -6.62 47.22 -34.35
N LEU A 9 -7.87 47.54 -34.05
CA LEU A 9 -8.50 47.11 -32.79
C LEU A 9 -8.96 45.61 -32.81
N GLY A 10 -9.29 45.11 -34.03
CA GLY A 10 -9.74 43.73 -34.18
C GLY A 10 -8.64 42.67 -34.05
N MET A 11 -7.39 43.04 -34.40
CA MET A 11 -6.25 42.12 -34.30
C MET A 11 -5.70 41.99 -32.88
N ALA A 12 -5.67 43.09 -32.11
CA ALA A 12 -5.23 43.07 -30.72
C ALA A 12 -6.19 42.23 -29.81
N PHE A 13 -7.50 42.34 -30.07
CA PHE A 13 -8.50 41.58 -29.30
C PHE A 13 -8.45 40.05 -29.61
N ARG A 14 -8.21 39.65 -30.85
CA ARG A 14 -8.05 38.24 -31.24
C ARG A 14 -6.78 37.61 -30.66
N THR A 15 -5.68 38.36 -30.57
CA THR A 15 -4.43 37.86 -30.01
C THR A 15 -4.51 37.69 -28.49
N ILE A 16 -5.20 38.58 -27.78
CA ILE A 16 -5.42 38.48 -26.32
C ILE A 16 -6.33 37.31 -25.96
N VAL A 17 -7.40 37.06 -26.74
CA VAL A 17 -8.31 35.91 -26.49
C VAL A 17 -7.63 34.56 -26.75
N LEU A 18 -6.74 34.48 -27.76
CA LEU A 18 -5.94 33.27 -28.01
C LEU A 18 -4.88 33.03 -26.94
N PHE A 19 -4.29 34.08 -26.37
CA PHE A 19 -3.31 33.92 -25.28
C PHE A 19 -3.98 33.51 -23.96
N LEU A 20 -5.17 34.01 -23.65
CA LEU A 20 -5.93 33.61 -22.46
C LEU A 20 -6.47 32.17 -22.59
N ALA A 21 -6.86 31.73 -23.80
CA ALA A 21 -7.25 30.34 -24.02
C ALA A 21 -6.07 29.36 -23.89
N ALA A 22 -4.86 29.75 -24.32
CA ALA A 22 -3.65 28.92 -24.17
C ALA A 22 -3.19 28.78 -22.70
N VAL A 23 -3.41 29.79 -21.86
CA VAL A 23 -3.07 29.73 -20.43
C VAL A 23 -4.05 28.84 -19.65
N PHE A 24 -5.31 28.73 -20.04
CA PHE A 24 -6.29 27.84 -19.41
C PHE A 24 -6.15 26.35 -19.82
N LEU A 25 -5.52 26.04 -20.94
CA LEU A 25 -5.26 24.66 -21.37
C LEU A 25 -3.97 24.05 -20.76
N ALA A 26 -3.10 24.83 -20.16
CA ALA A 26 -1.87 24.37 -19.52
C ALA A 26 -2.07 23.78 -18.11
N GLY A 27 -3.30 23.79 -17.58
CA GLY A 27 -3.59 23.50 -16.16
C GLY A 27 -4.08 22.09 -15.81
N ALA A 28 -4.23 21.17 -16.75
CA ALA A 28 -4.73 19.84 -16.44
C ALA A 28 -3.78 18.73 -16.95
N ALA A 29 -2.52 18.78 -16.53
CA ALA A 29 -1.70 17.58 -16.54
C ALA A 29 -2.32 16.61 -15.53
N SER A 30 -3.19 15.71 -16.01
CA SER A 30 -3.73 14.60 -15.22
C SER A 30 -2.56 13.72 -14.81
N SER A 31 -1.94 14.03 -13.67
CA SER A 31 -0.88 13.19 -13.14
C SER A 31 -1.45 11.80 -12.86
N THR A 32 -0.93 10.80 -13.56
CA THR A 32 -1.28 9.40 -13.31
C THR A 32 -1.20 9.11 -11.82
N PRO A 33 -2.24 8.53 -11.19
CA PRO A 33 -2.20 8.22 -9.76
C PRO A 33 -0.98 7.40 -9.38
N ARG A 34 -0.37 7.73 -8.26
CA ARG A 34 0.68 6.90 -7.66
C ARG A 34 0.07 5.58 -7.20
N VAL A 35 0.87 4.53 -7.20
CA VAL A 35 0.40 3.17 -6.91
C VAL A 35 0.86 2.72 -5.53
N ILE A 36 -0.09 2.29 -4.72
CA ILE A 36 0.11 1.57 -3.47
C ILE A 36 -0.19 0.11 -3.74
N LEU A 37 0.83 -0.75 -3.72
CA LEU A 37 0.68 -2.19 -3.89
C LEU A 37 0.60 -2.83 -2.50
N CYS A 38 -0.54 -3.44 -2.16
CA CYS A 38 -0.69 -4.25 -0.96
C CYS A 38 -0.39 -5.72 -1.31
N LEU A 39 0.85 -6.14 -1.10
CA LEU A 39 1.29 -7.52 -1.29
C LEU A 39 1.12 -8.29 0.01
N GLY A 40 0.25 -9.30 0.01
CA GLY A 40 -0.05 -10.03 1.22
C GLY A 40 -0.73 -11.39 0.99
N ASN A 41 -1.18 -11.96 2.07
CA ASN A 41 -1.86 -13.25 2.09
C ASN A 41 -3.40 -13.12 2.15
N SER A 42 -4.07 -14.00 2.88
CA SER A 42 -5.52 -13.99 3.07
C SER A 42 -6.05 -12.77 3.83
N ILE A 43 -5.26 -12.17 4.71
CA ILE A 43 -5.63 -10.94 5.43
C ILE A 43 -5.77 -9.78 4.43
N THR A 44 -4.79 -9.65 3.52
CA THR A 44 -4.81 -8.65 2.44
C THR A 44 -5.90 -8.96 1.42
N ALA A 45 -6.10 -10.23 1.06
CA ALA A 45 -7.13 -10.65 0.11
C ALA A 45 -8.56 -10.35 0.59
N GLY A 46 -8.79 -10.29 1.92
CA GLY A 46 -10.12 -10.21 2.51
C GLY A 46 -10.84 -11.56 2.47
N PHE A 47 -10.14 -12.65 2.87
CA PHE A 47 -10.69 -14.00 2.83
C PHE A 47 -12.05 -14.09 3.50
N GLY A 48 -13.02 -14.68 2.80
CA GLY A 48 -14.39 -14.89 3.28
C GLY A 48 -15.29 -13.66 3.25
N LEU A 49 -14.82 -12.54 2.66
CA LEU A 49 -15.52 -11.26 2.58
C LEU A 49 -15.63 -10.78 1.12
N ASP A 50 -16.51 -9.82 0.89
CA ASP A 50 -16.54 -9.07 -0.36
C ASP A 50 -15.27 -8.20 -0.50
N LEU A 51 -14.82 -7.96 -1.73
CA LEU A 51 -13.57 -7.24 -2.00
C LEU A 51 -13.55 -5.83 -1.41
N GLU A 52 -14.70 -5.19 -1.34
CA GLU A 52 -14.91 -3.84 -0.80
C GLU A 52 -14.70 -3.79 0.72
N GLN A 53 -14.84 -4.93 1.41
CA GLN A 53 -14.65 -5.06 2.86
C GLN A 53 -13.19 -5.36 3.24
N ALA A 54 -12.35 -5.74 2.27
CA ALA A 54 -10.93 -5.98 2.51
C ALA A 54 -10.20 -4.66 2.83
N TYR A 55 -9.22 -4.70 3.75
CA TYR A 55 -8.52 -3.50 4.19
C TYR A 55 -7.91 -2.67 3.04
N PRO A 56 -7.44 -3.22 1.90
CA PRO A 56 -6.94 -2.40 0.80
C PRO A 56 -8.03 -1.51 0.17
N ALA A 57 -9.28 -2.00 0.07
CA ALA A 57 -10.40 -1.18 -0.41
C ALA A 57 -10.72 -0.06 0.59
N LEU A 58 -10.75 -0.36 1.88
CA LEU A 58 -10.94 0.63 2.94
C LEU A 58 -9.79 1.67 2.97
N LEU A 59 -8.57 1.28 2.63
CA LEU A 59 -7.47 2.24 2.45
C LEU A 59 -7.72 3.15 1.25
N GLN A 60 -8.28 2.64 0.14
CA GLN A 60 -8.63 3.47 -1.01
C GLN A 60 -9.68 4.53 -0.63
N GLU A 61 -10.67 4.17 0.17
CA GLU A 61 -11.65 5.14 0.68
C GLU A 61 -10.98 6.24 1.51
N LYS A 62 -10.06 5.87 2.41
CA LYS A 62 -9.30 6.84 3.21
C LYS A 62 -8.43 7.77 2.35
N VAL A 63 -7.81 7.24 1.30
CA VAL A 63 -7.05 8.02 0.30
C VAL A 63 -7.97 9.01 -0.43
N ASN A 64 -9.14 8.54 -0.89
CA ASN A 64 -10.14 9.35 -1.58
C ASN A 64 -10.67 10.49 -0.68
N ALA A 65 -10.94 10.18 0.59
CA ALA A 65 -11.39 11.17 1.58
C ALA A 65 -10.37 12.30 1.84
N ARG A 66 -9.08 12.05 1.56
CA ARG A 66 -8.01 13.07 1.60
C ARG A 66 -7.85 13.85 0.29
N GLY A 67 -8.57 13.50 -0.77
CA GLY A 67 -8.39 14.07 -2.10
C GLY A 67 -7.05 13.73 -2.74
N TRP A 68 -6.36 12.68 -2.26
CA TRP A 68 -5.02 12.32 -2.74
C TRP A 68 -5.10 11.44 -3.99
N LYS A 69 -4.17 11.62 -4.92
CA LYS A 69 -4.09 10.87 -6.19
C LYS A 69 -3.24 9.61 -6.03
N PHE A 70 -3.74 8.64 -5.27
CA PHE A 70 -3.16 7.30 -5.18
C PHE A 70 -4.19 6.26 -5.56
N ARG A 71 -3.72 5.15 -6.12
CA ARG A 71 -4.50 3.95 -6.42
C ARG A 71 -3.97 2.80 -5.57
N VAL A 72 -4.82 2.21 -4.75
CA VAL A 72 -4.52 1.03 -3.96
C VAL A 72 -4.80 -0.22 -4.80
N ILE A 73 -3.84 -1.14 -4.85
CA ILE A 73 -3.97 -2.42 -5.53
C ILE A 73 -3.95 -3.52 -4.46
N ASN A 74 -5.03 -4.26 -4.36
CA ASN A 74 -5.06 -5.48 -3.57
C ASN A 74 -4.36 -6.59 -4.34
N ALA A 75 -3.20 -7.03 -3.83
CA ALA A 75 -2.43 -8.16 -4.33
C ALA A 75 -2.30 -9.24 -3.24
N GLY A 76 -3.35 -9.42 -2.45
CA GLY A 76 -3.48 -10.52 -1.50
C GLY A 76 -3.77 -11.84 -2.22
N GLN A 77 -3.15 -12.91 -1.74
CA GLN A 77 -3.45 -14.27 -2.19
C GLN A 77 -3.53 -15.20 -0.99
N SER A 78 -4.71 -15.76 -0.76
CA SER A 78 -4.95 -16.64 0.38
C SER A 78 -4.01 -17.85 0.36
N GLY A 79 -3.42 -18.15 1.53
CA GLY A 79 -2.48 -19.24 1.68
C GLY A 79 -1.02 -18.88 1.38
N ASP A 80 -0.72 -17.70 0.82
CA ASP A 80 0.64 -17.31 0.53
C ASP A 80 1.51 -17.25 1.79
N THR A 81 2.66 -17.88 1.69
CA THR A 81 3.82 -17.67 2.57
C THR A 81 4.68 -16.51 2.02
N SER A 82 5.73 -16.16 2.75
CA SER A 82 6.74 -15.23 2.23
C SER A 82 7.34 -15.69 0.90
N ALA A 83 7.55 -17.01 0.74
CA ALA A 83 8.03 -17.62 -0.50
C ALA A 83 6.99 -17.51 -1.64
N GLY A 84 5.70 -17.73 -1.36
CA GLY A 84 4.62 -17.57 -2.34
C GLY A 84 4.56 -16.15 -2.88
N GLY A 85 4.56 -15.16 -2.00
CA GLY A 85 4.58 -13.75 -2.39
C GLY A 85 5.83 -13.37 -3.19
N LEU A 86 7.01 -13.88 -2.80
CA LEU A 86 8.26 -13.69 -3.55
C LEU A 86 8.17 -14.28 -4.95
N GLY A 87 7.56 -15.47 -5.10
CA GLY A 87 7.44 -16.18 -6.38
C GLY A 87 6.62 -15.42 -7.43
N ARG A 88 5.62 -14.61 -7.01
CA ARG A 88 4.79 -13.83 -7.92
C ARG A 88 5.16 -12.35 -8.02
N LEU A 89 6.19 -11.92 -7.29
CA LEU A 89 6.58 -10.52 -7.19
C LEU A 89 6.93 -9.91 -8.55
N ASP A 90 7.69 -10.60 -9.39
CA ASP A 90 8.15 -10.06 -10.67
C ASP A 90 6.98 -9.74 -11.62
N TRP A 91 5.89 -10.51 -11.56
CA TRP A 91 4.66 -10.21 -12.28
C TRP A 91 3.97 -8.96 -11.75
N LEU A 92 3.87 -8.82 -10.43
CA LEU A 92 3.27 -7.65 -9.79
C LEU A 92 4.05 -6.36 -10.08
N LEU A 93 5.36 -6.46 -10.10
CA LEU A 93 6.25 -5.34 -10.39
C LEU A 93 6.32 -4.95 -11.88
N ARG A 94 5.55 -5.58 -12.78
CA ARG A 94 5.41 -5.10 -14.15
C ARG A 94 4.77 -3.72 -14.22
N ASN A 95 3.92 -3.41 -13.27
CA ASN A 95 3.31 -2.10 -13.11
C ASN A 95 4.09 -1.25 -12.11
N ARG A 96 3.99 0.08 -12.25
CA ARG A 96 4.61 1.04 -11.33
C ARG A 96 4.18 0.76 -9.89
N VAL A 97 5.15 0.87 -8.96
CA VAL A 97 4.90 0.83 -7.52
C VAL A 97 5.59 2.04 -6.88
N ASP A 98 4.81 2.88 -6.19
CA ASP A 98 5.32 4.03 -5.43
C ASP A 98 5.40 3.72 -3.94
N VAL A 99 4.50 2.85 -3.45
CA VAL A 99 4.50 2.34 -2.08
C VAL A 99 4.19 0.85 -2.11
N LEU A 100 5.01 0.04 -1.44
CA LEU A 100 4.73 -1.36 -1.17
C LEU A 100 4.28 -1.48 0.29
N VAL A 101 3.05 -1.95 0.52
CA VAL A 101 2.60 -2.48 1.81
C VAL A 101 2.80 -3.99 1.77
N LEU A 102 3.77 -4.48 2.55
CA LEU A 102 4.17 -5.90 2.57
C LEU A 102 3.61 -6.58 3.81
N GLU A 103 2.59 -7.42 3.62
CA GLU A 103 1.88 -8.16 4.66
C GLU A 103 2.01 -9.67 4.39
N LEU A 104 3.15 -10.27 4.72
CA LEU A 104 3.44 -11.69 4.57
C LEU A 104 4.20 -12.21 5.80
N GLY A 105 4.27 -13.52 5.90
CA GLY A 105 4.93 -14.22 6.99
C GLY A 105 3.95 -14.90 7.97
N GLY A 106 2.68 -14.45 8.04
CA GLY A 106 1.70 -15.09 8.93
C GLY A 106 1.57 -16.60 8.68
N ASN A 107 1.47 -17.03 7.43
CA ASN A 107 1.42 -18.44 7.07
C ASN A 107 2.74 -19.20 7.31
N ASP A 108 3.87 -18.51 7.21
CA ASP A 108 5.19 -19.06 7.59
C ASP A 108 5.21 -19.38 9.07
N GLY A 109 4.79 -18.43 9.90
CA GLY A 109 4.71 -18.57 11.35
C GLY A 109 3.74 -19.66 11.79
N LEU A 110 2.52 -19.68 11.24
CA LEU A 110 1.51 -20.70 11.56
C LEU A 110 1.97 -22.12 11.18
N ARG A 111 2.80 -22.26 10.15
CA ARG A 111 3.37 -23.55 9.71
C ARG A 111 4.69 -23.89 10.41
N GLY A 112 5.18 -23.06 11.31
CA GLY A 112 6.45 -23.26 12.02
C GLY A 112 7.67 -23.28 11.08
N LEU A 113 7.62 -22.56 9.95
CA LEU A 113 8.75 -22.48 9.03
C LEU A 113 9.95 -21.79 9.69
N PRO A 114 11.19 -22.09 9.28
CA PRO A 114 12.36 -21.46 9.84
C PRO A 114 12.27 -19.92 9.71
N VAL A 115 12.47 -19.20 10.80
CA VAL A 115 12.37 -17.74 10.87
C VAL A 115 13.31 -17.06 9.87
N GLU A 116 14.49 -17.64 9.66
CA GLU A 116 15.50 -17.13 8.71
C GLU A 116 15.02 -17.23 7.25
N THR A 117 14.21 -18.24 6.92
CA THR A 117 13.59 -18.34 5.58
C THR A 117 12.60 -17.22 5.35
N THR A 118 11.73 -16.95 6.33
CA THR A 118 10.80 -15.83 6.27
C THR A 118 11.55 -14.50 6.13
N ARG A 119 12.57 -14.28 6.97
CA ARG A 119 13.44 -13.10 6.91
C ARG A 119 14.06 -12.91 5.53
N SER A 120 14.65 -13.97 4.97
CA SER A 120 15.32 -13.93 3.66
C SER A 120 14.35 -13.59 2.53
N ASN A 121 13.18 -14.22 2.52
CA ASN A 121 12.16 -13.98 1.49
C ASN A 121 11.62 -12.54 1.55
N LEU A 122 11.30 -12.03 2.75
CA LEU A 122 10.84 -10.66 2.94
C LEU A 122 11.90 -9.64 2.52
N GLN A 123 13.19 -9.89 2.87
CA GLN A 123 14.29 -9.05 2.41
C GLN A 123 14.40 -9.07 0.89
N ALA A 124 14.32 -10.24 0.25
CA ALA A 124 14.37 -10.34 -1.21
C ALA A 124 13.23 -9.59 -1.91
N ILE A 125 12.01 -9.60 -1.33
CA ILE A 125 10.89 -8.81 -1.84
C ILE A 125 11.21 -7.32 -1.78
N ILE A 126 11.75 -6.85 -0.66
CA ILE A 126 12.14 -5.43 -0.47
C ILE A 126 13.23 -5.05 -1.48
N ASP A 127 14.29 -5.86 -1.59
CA ASP A 127 15.42 -5.61 -2.47
C ASP A 127 14.99 -5.54 -3.94
N ARG A 128 14.22 -6.51 -4.43
CA ARG A 128 13.72 -6.51 -5.80
C ARG A 128 12.81 -5.32 -6.08
N THR A 129 11.96 -4.95 -5.12
CA THR A 129 11.10 -3.77 -5.27
C THR A 129 11.93 -2.50 -5.39
N LYS A 130 12.91 -2.30 -4.50
CA LYS A 130 13.80 -1.13 -4.52
C LYS A 130 14.73 -1.11 -5.73
N THR A 131 15.19 -2.26 -6.20
CA THR A 131 15.99 -2.35 -7.42
C THR A 131 15.20 -1.86 -8.63
N LYS A 132 13.93 -2.29 -8.75
CA LYS A 132 13.09 -1.88 -9.88
C LYS A 132 12.53 -0.48 -9.74
N TYR A 133 12.18 -0.07 -8.52
CA TYR A 133 11.61 1.23 -8.17
C TYR A 133 12.40 1.85 -7.02
N PRO A 134 13.56 2.47 -7.27
CA PRO A 134 14.45 2.99 -6.22
C PRO A 134 13.82 4.02 -5.29
N ARG A 135 12.75 4.69 -5.75
CA ARG A 135 12.00 5.68 -4.95
C ARG A 135 10.79 5.10 -4.23
N ALA A 136 10.48 3.82 -4.42
CA ALA A 136 9.38 3.17 -3.73
C ALA A 136 9.58 3.20 -2.22
N LYS A 137 8.53 3.57 -1.50
CA LYS A 137 8.50 3.47 -0.04
C LYS A 137 8.02 2.10 0.38
N ILE A 138 8.60 1.59 1.45
CA ILE A 138 8.22 0.29 2.02
C ILE A 138 7.49 0.52 3.34
N VAL A 139 6.32 -0.09 3.47
CA VAL A 139 5.57 -0.23 4.72
C VAL A 139 5.51 -1.72 5.02
N LEU A 140 6.19 -2.14 6.07
CA LEU A 140 6.25 -3.55 6.46
C LEU A 140 5.25 -3.81 7.57
N ALA A 141 4.37 -4.78 7.37
CA ALA A 141 3.39 -5.21 8.36
C ALA A 141 3.97 -6.31 9.24
N GLY A 142 4.17 -5.98 10.53
CA GLY A 142 4.60 -6.94 11.53
C GLY A 142 3.52 -7.97 11.83
N MET A 143 3.96 -9.19 12.10
CA MET A 143 3.14 -10.33 12.44
C MET A 143 3.59 -10.97 13.75
N LYS A 144 2.65 -11.63 14.42
CA LYS A 144 2.89 -12.48 15.59
C LYS A 144 2.39 -13.89 15.33
N VAL A 145 2.94 -14.82 16.08
CA VAL A 145 2.46 -16.21 16.07
C VAL A 145 1.70 -16.52 17.37
N PRO A 146 0.80 -17.51 17.35
CA PRO A 146 0.12 -17.94 18.55
C PRO A 146 1.10 -18.46 19.64
N PRO A 147 0.79 -18.29 20.94
CA PRO A 147 1.70 -18.65 22.04
C PRO A 147 2.12 -20.12 22.07
N ASN A 148 1.32 -21.02 21.51
CA ASN A 148 1.61 -22.45 21.42
C ASN A 148 2.78 -22.81 20.47
N MET A 149 3.27 -21.84 19.68
CA MET A 149 4.47 -22.02 18.83
C MET A 149 5.78 -21.96 19.63
N GLY A 150 5.70 -21.66 20.93
CA GLY A 150 6.85 -21.52 21.80
C GLY A 150 7.43 -20.09 21.80
N ARG A 151 7.92 -19.69 22.98
CA ARG A 151 8.36 -18.31 23.23
C ARG A 151 9.56 -17.91 22.37
N ASP A 152 10.59 -18.76 22.31
CA ASP A 152 11.81 -18.47 21.52
C ASP A 152 11.49 -18.24 20.05
N TYR A 153 10.66 -19.12 19.45
CA TYR A 153 10.23 -18.97 18.07
C TYR A 153 9.43 -17.66 17.88
N GLY A 154 8.47 -17.37 18.76
CA GLY A 154 7.64 -16.18 18.69
C GLY A 154 8.46 -14.89 18.78
N ASP A 155 9.38 -14.81 19.73
CA ASP A 155 10.25 -13.64 19.95
C ASP A 155 11.16 -13.39 18.72
N ARG A 156 11.76 -14.43 18.17
CA ARG A 156 12.59 -14.37 16.96
C ARG A 156 11.77 -14.00 15.72
N PHE A 157 10.57 -14.56 15.60
CA PHE A 157 9.67 -14.28 14.49
C PHE A 157 9.24 -12.81 14.51
N GLU A 158 8.82 -12.28 15.64
CA GLU A 158 8.44 -10.88 15.79
C GLU A 158 9.62 -9.93 15.57
N ALA A 159 10.81 -10.27 16.08
CA ALA A 159 12.04 -9.50 15.88
C ALA A 159 12.38 -9.33 14.39
N THR A 160 12.08 -10.35 13.57
CA THR A 160 12.35 -10.30 12.12
C THR A 160 11.78 -9.06 11.45
N PHE A 161 10.56 -8.68 11.77
CA PHE A 161 9.92 -7.51 11.14
C PHE A 161 10.54 -6.19 11.61
N ARG A 162 10.88 -6.07 12.89
CA ARG A 162 11.56 -4.88 13.43
C ARG A 162 12.94 -4.69 12.78
N ASP A 163 13.71 -5.77 12.72
CA ASP A 163 15.07 -5.75 12.16
C ASP A 163 15.05 -5.42 10.66
N LEU A 164 14.11 -6.02 9.91
CA LEU A 164 13.96 -5.73 8.47
C LEU A 164 13.53 -4.29 8.25
N ALA A 165 12.60 -3.77 9.05
CA ALA A 165 12.16 -2.39 8.92
C ALA A 165 13.32 -1.42 9.20
N ALA A 166 14.07 -1.63 10.28
CA ALA A 166 15.23 -0.81 10.63
C ALA A 166 16.32 -0.86 9.55
N LYS A 167 16.67 -2.06 9.09
CA LYS A 167 17.70 -2.28 8.05
C LYS A 167 17.37 -1.57 6.72
N ASN A 168 16.07 -1.50 6.38
CA ASN A 168 15.62 -1.05 5.06
C ASN A 168 15.06 0.38 5.04
N ASP A 169 15.11 1.12 6.16
CA ASP A 169 14.41 2.41 6.31
C ASP A 169 12.93 2.29 5.91
N ALA A 170 12.29 1.21 6.34
CA ALA A 170 10.89 0.92 6.08
C ALA A 170 10.02 1.37 7.26
N ALA A 171 8.84 1.91 6.95
CA ALA A 171 7.84 2.19 7.96
C ALA A 171 7.27 0.86 8.49
N LEU A 172 7.24 0.69 9.83
CA LEU A 172 6.79 -0.56 10.45
C LEU A 172 5.39 -0.39 11.04
N ILE A 173 4.48 -1.27 10.67
CA ILE A 173 3.26 -1.55 11.41
C ILE A 173 3.64 -2.61 12.45
N PRO A 174 3.66 -2.30 13.77
CA PRO A 174 4.19 -3.24 14.78
C PRO A 174 3.48 -4.59 14.77
N PHE A 175 2.15 -4.58 14.69
CA PHE A 175 1.33 -5.77 14.53
C PHE A 175 0.07 -5.42 13.72
N VAL A 176 -0.07 -6.00 12.52
CA VAL A 176 -1.18 -5.64 11.62
C VAL A 176 -2.55 -6.02 12.17
N LEU A 177 -2.64 -7.11 12.95
CA LEU A 177 -3.86 -7.59 13.61
C LEU A 177 -4.03 -7.05 15.04
N ASP A 178 -3.38 -5.93 15.39
CA ASP A 178 -3.55 -5.32 16.72
C ASP A 178 -5.03 -4.97 16.97
N GLY A 179 -5.54 -5.38 18.14
CA GLY A 179 -6.96 -5.27 18.50
C GLY A 179 -7.92 -6.21 17.76
N VAL A 180 -7.42 -7.10 16.89
CA VAL A 180 -8.23 -8.08 16.14
C VAL A 180 -7.82 -9.51 16.44
N GLY A 181 -6.51 -9.78 16.44
CA GLY A 181 -5.97 -11.11 16.65
C GLY A 181 -6.42 -11.72 17.98
N GLY A 182 -7.07 -12.88 17.94
CA GLY A 182 -7.58 -13.57 19.12
C GLY A 182 -8.91 -13.03 19.69
N VAL A 183 -9.49 -11.97 19.09
CA VAL A 183 -10.81 -11.43 19.49
C VAL A 183 -11.88 -12.14 18.68
N ARG A 184 -12.67 -12.99 19.34
CA ARG A 184 -13.63 -13.88 18.66
C ARG A 184 -14.62 -13.14 17.74
N GLU A 185 -15.15 -12.02 18.19
CA GLU A 185 -16.17 -11.25 17.49
C GLU A 185 -15.63 -10.50 16.27
N LEU A 186 -14.31 -10.39 16.18
CA LEU A 186 -13.61 -9.70 15.11
C LEU A 186 -12.96 -10.66 14.10
N ASN A 187 -13.09 -11.98 14.33
CA ASN A 187 -12.57 -13.01 13.45
C ASN A 187 -13.72 -13.93 12.98
N LEU A 188 -13.56 -14.49 11.79
CA LEU A 188 -14.46 -15.54 11.27
C LEU A 188 -14.44 -16.77 12.18
N SER A 189 -15.28 -17.75 11.88
CA SER A 189 -15.40 -18.98 12.70
C SER A 189 -14.09 -19.77 12.84
N ASP A 190 -13.13 -19.54 11.96
CA ASP A 190 -11.80 -20.16 12.01
C ASP A 190 -10.86 -19.52 13.06
N GLY A 191 -11.24 -18.36 13.61
CA GLY A 191 -10.47 -17.63 14.62
C GLY A 191 -9.19 -16.99 14.10
N ILE A 192 -8.98 -16.95 12.79
CA ILE A 192 -7.76 -16.48 12.12
C ILE A 192 -8.04 -15.26 11.25
N HIS A 193 -9.08 -15.34 10.43
CA HIS A 193 -9.38 -14.33 9.43
C HIS A 193 -10.32 -13.26 9.99
N PRO A 194 -10.00 -11.96 9.85
CA PRO A 194 -10.85 -10.89 10.32
C PRO A 194 -12.23 -10.88 9.65
N THR A 195 -13.28 -10.57 10.43
CA THR A 195 -14.59 -10.17 9.89
C THR A 195 -14.49 -8.81 9.19
N ALA A 196 -15.57 -8.36 8.52
CA ALA A 196 -15.62 -7.01 7.94
C ALA A 196 -15.25 -5.93 8.99
N LYS A 197 -15.77 -6.03 10.22
CA LYS A 197 -15.42 -5.14 11.32
C LYS A 197 -13.95 -5.27 11.75
N GLY A 198 -13.41 -6.49 11.74
CA GLY A 198 -11.98 -6.74 11.96
C GLY A 198 -11.12 -6.07 10.88
N GLN A 199 -11.54 -6.13 9.62
CA GLN A 199 -10.85 -5.47 8.50
C GLN A 199 -10.84 -3.94 8.62
N GLU A 200 -11.89 -3.32 9.17
CA GLU A 200 -11.90 -1.89 9.46
C GLU A 200 -10.79 -1.51 10.46
N ILE A 201 -10.59 -2.32 11.51
CA ILE A 201 -9.52 -2.12 12.49
C ILE A 201 -8.15 -2.34 11.84
N VAL A 202 -7.99 -3.40 11.05
CA VAL A 202 -6.76 -3.66 10.25
C VAL A 202 -6.45 -2.46 9.36
N ALA A 203 -7.43 -1.94 8.62
CA ALA A 203 -7.28 -0.75 7.80
C ALA A 203 -6.84 0.47 8.64
N GLY A 204 -7.35 0.61 9.84
CA GLY A 204 -6.93 1.63 10.81
C GLY A 204 -5.47 1.48 11.24
N ASN A 205 -5.03 0.25 11.53
CA ASN A 205 -3.65 -0.04 11.93
C ASN A 205 -2.67 0.24 10.79
N VAL A 206 -3.02 -0.17 9.56
CA VAL A 206 -2.23 0.13 8.36
C VAL A 206 -2.20 1.65 8.11
N TRP A 207 -3.35 2.32 8.19
CA TRP A 207 -3.47 3.75 7.89
C TRP A 207 -2.62 4.62 8.82
N LYS A 208 -2.55 4.32 10.11
CA LYS A 208 -1.72 5.05 11.08
C LYS A 208 -0.26 5.20 10.61
N VAL A 209 0.26 4.18 9.93
CA VAL A 209 1.65 4.14 9.46
C VAL A 209 1.75 4.59 8.00
N LEU A 210 0.77 4.25 7.17
CA LEU A 210 0.77 4.57 5.74
C LEU A 210 0.52 6.07 5.49
N GLU A 211 -0.40 6.70 6.22
CA GLU A 211 -0.78 8.10 5.99
C GLU A 211 0.42 9.08 6.01
N PRO A 212 1.34 9.05 7.00
CA PRO A 212 2.53 9.91 6.99
C PRO A 212 3.42 9.68 5.76
N VAL A 213 3.56 8.42 5.30
CA VAL A 213 4.33 8.06 4.09
C VAL A 213 3.69 8.69 2.86
N LEU A 214 2.36 8.56 2.70
CA LEU A 214 1.63 9.15 1.57
C LEU A 214 1.69 10.67 1.58
N ARG A 215 1.55 11.28 2.74
CA ARG A 215 1.65 12.75 2.92
C ARG A 215 3.01 13.25 2.45
N SER A 216 4.10 12.56 2.80
CA SER A 216 5.46 12.92 2.35
C SER A 216 5.63 12.83 0.83
N LEU A 217 4.88 11.95 0.17
CA LEU A 217 4.89 11.81 -1.28
C LEU A 217 3.96 12.83 -1.96
N ASN A 218 2.82 13.15 -1.35
CA ASN A 218 1.83 14.06 -1.93
C ASN A 218 2.32 15.52 -1.96
N ASN A 219 3.22 15.91 -1.04
CA ASN A 219 3.78 17.25 -0.95
C ASN A 219 4.99 17.49 -1.88
N ARG A 220 5.35 16.50 -2.70
CA ARG A 220 6.42 16.56 -3.71
C ARG A 220 5.82 16.65 -5.11
#